data_02f0d94e7a01797263b3ccf96b33cc96
#
_entry.id   02f0d94e7a01797263b3ccf96b33cc96
#
_cell.length_a   1.000
_cell.length_b   1.000
_cell.length_c   1.000
_cell.angle_alpha   90.00
_cell.angle_beta   90.00
_cell.angle_gamma   90.00
#
_symmetry.space_group_name_H-M   'P 1'
#
loop_
_entity.id
_entity.type
_entity.pdbx_description
1 polymer ?
#
loop_
_entity_poly.entity_id
_entity_poly.type
_entity_poly.pdbx_seq_one_letter_code
_entity_poly.pdbx_strand_id
1 'polypeptide(L)'
;ICACLVGSEMCIRDRYYAETQINIPQGYYEGLLDFTSILSPKACYNSRYPALFDIICRVGINDKILKHLDSHTAAGFLTQNLKAHMIGVSMRDLNPLNDEQKAELVTMPPAYNEVVLAMNSDLLKQIEINKKKTGFTINDAGEVSNEDLFPSIISKFRGHTLLVDFWATWCGPCRSANKKILPMKEELKDKDIIYLYITGETSPLGTWKNMIPDIHGEHFRVTKEQWSYLGEKLNIRGVPTYFVVDKEGNITYKQTGFPGVDAMKEQLMKALEK
;
A
#
# COMPACT_ATOMS: atom_id res chain seq x y z
N ILE A 1 6.88 23.30 -18.75
CA ILE A 1 7.46 22.12 -19.44
C ILE A 1 8.04 21.11 -18.47
N CYS A 2 8.57 21.50 -17.35
CA CYS A 2 9.47 20.61 -16.63
C CYS A 2 8.87 19.73 -15.54
N ALA A 3 7.66 19.96 -15.05
CA ALA A 3 7.24 19.28 -13.81
C ALA A 3 6.80 17.82 -14.02
N CYS A 4 6.33 17.43 -15.20
CA CYS A 4 6.01 16.02 -15.49
C CYS A 4 7.26 15.24 -15.94
N LEU A 5 8.17 15.86 -16.72
CA LEU A 5 9.43 15.24 -17.14
C LEU A 5 10.44 15.18 -15.99
N VAL A 6 10.57 16.25 -15.22
CA VAL A 6 11.41 16.28 -14.00
C VAL A 6 10.88 15.27 -12.97
N GLY A 7 9.56 15.11 -12.82
CA GLY A 7 9.00 14.11 -11.91
C GLY A 7 9.32 12.67 -12.30
N SER A 8 9.26 12.32 -13.59
CA SER A 8 9.54 10.95 -14.04
C SER A 8 11.04 10.65 -14.13
N GLU A 9 11.84 11.57 -14.64
CA GLU A 9 13.30 11.41 -14.71
C GLU A 9 13.94 11.47 -13.32
N MET A 10 13.46 12.33 -12.44
CA MET A 10 13.88 12.38 -11.04
C MET A 10 13.55 11.07 -10.32
N CYS A 11 12.32 10.53 -10.47
CA CYS A 11 11.97 9.23 -9.90
C CYS A 11 12.88 8.10 -10.40
N ILE A 12 13.29 8.11 -11.67
CA ILE A 12 14.17 7.10 -12.24
C ILE A 12 15.59 7.27 -11.69
N ARG A 13 16.14 8.49 -11.69
CA ARG A 13 17.48 8.77 -11.16
C ARG A 13 17.59 8.52 -9.66
N ASP A 14 16.64 9.00 -8.89
CA ASP A 14 16.64 8.82 -7.44
C ASP A 14 16.51 7.38 -7.05
N ARG A 15 15.67 6.62 -7.79
CA ARG A 15 15.58 5.17 -7.64
C ARG A 15 16.90 4.48 -7.99
N TYR A 16 17.55 4.89 -9.07
CA TYR A 16 18.85 4.35 -9.47
C TYR A 16 19.90 4.56 -8.38
N TYR A 17 20.01 5.77 -7.79
CA TYR A 17 20.94 6.04 -6.71
C TYR A 17 20.59 5.27 -5.42
N ALA A 18 19.31 5.15 -5.10
CA ALA A 18 18.86 4.38 -3.94
C ALA A 18 19.12 2.87 -4.09
N GLU A 19 18.86 2.31 -5.27
CA GLU A 19 19.07 0.88 -5.55
C GLU A 19 20.53 0.50 -5.69
N THR A 20 21.38 1.40 -6.22
CA THR A 20 22.81 1.13 -6.46
C THR A 20 23.72 1.53 -5.29
N GLN A 21 23.19 2.17 -4.25
CA GLN A 21 23.95 2.74 -3.13
C GLN A 21 25.11 3.66 -3.55
N ILE A 22 25.06 4.21 -4.76
CA ILE A 22 26.04 5.16 -5.26
C ILE A 22 25.81 6.50 -4.55
N ASN A 23 26.89 7.15 -4.10
CA ASN A 23 26.81 8.47 -3.52
C ASN A 23 26.23 9.47 -4.52
N ILE A 24 25.20 10.19 -4.10
CA ILE A 24 24.59 11.25 -4.89
C ILE A 24 25.66 12.31 -5.16
N PRO A 25 25.90 12.71 -6.43
CA PRO A 25 26.91 13.71 -6.75
C PRO A 25 26.71 15.00 -5.98
N GLN A 26 27.82 15.63 -5.56
CA GLN A 26 27.81 16.97 -4.95
C GLN A 26 27.12 17.93 -5.93
N GLY A 27 26.16 18.72 -5.46
CA GLY A 27 25.41 19.66 -6.29
C GLY A 27 24.18 19.07 -7.00
N TYR A 28 23.92 17.75 -6.88
CA TYR A 28 22.72 17.14 -7.47
C TYR A 28 21.43 17.82 -6.99
N TYR A 29 21.34 18.10 -5.69
CA TYR A 29 20.18 18.77 -5.12
C TYR A 29 20.23 20.29 -5.30
N GLU A 30 21.40 20.89 -5.50
CA GLU A 30 21.55 22.33 -5.74
C GLU A 30 20.85 22.75 -7.03
N GLY A 31 21.01 21.97 -8.09
CA GLY A 31 20.27 22.20 -9.35
C GLY A 31 18.76 21.93 -9.25
N LEU A 32 18.33 21.06 -8.33
CA LEU A 32 16.94 20.77 -8.05
C LEU A 32 16.27 21.83 -7.15
N LEU A 33 17.03 22.45 -6.27
CA LEU A 33 16.56 23.38 -5.24
C LEU A 33 16.62 24.84 -5.68
N ASP A 34 17.22 25.11 -6.83
CA ASP A 34 17.17 26.46 -7.45
C ASP A 34 15.76 26.85 -7.95
N PHE A 35 14.77 26.03 -7.59
CA PHE A 35 13.34 26.32 -7.72
C PHE A 35 12.82 27.21 -6.57
N THR A 36 13.52 28.31 -6.25
CA THR A 36 13.07 29.26 -5.22
C THR A 36 11.64 29.77 -5.46
N SER A 37 11.19 29.82 -6.73
CA SER A 37 9.83 30.14 -7.10
C SER A 37 8.80 29.04 -6.79
N ILE A 38 9.22 27.77 -6.72
CA ILE A 38 8.35 26.63 -6.40
C ILE A 38 8.22 26.44 -4.88
N LEU A 39 9.22 26.89 -4.13
CA LEU A 39 9.27 26.80 -2.67
C LEU A 39 8.60 27.98 -1.95
N SER A 40 7.94 28.88 -2.70
CA SER A 40 7.17 29.93 -2.08
C SER A 40 5.91 29.39 -1.38
N PRO A 41 5.41 30.03 -0.30
CA PRO A 41 4.17 29.64 0.34
C PRO A 41 2.97 29.53 -0.62
N LYS A 42 2.98 30.30 -1.71
CA LYS A 42 1.96 30.23 -2.77
C LYS A 42 2.04 28.93 -3.58
N ALA A 43 3.19 28.29 -3.66
CA ALA A 43 3.36 27.01 -4.35
C ALA A 43 2.72 25.84 -3.58
N CYS A 44 2.50 25.96 -2.26
CA CYS A 44 1.83 24.95 -1.44
C CYS A 44 0.40 24.64 -1.93
N TYR A 45 -0.23 25.59 -2.62
CA TYR A 45 -1.55 25.42 -3.23
C TYR A 45 -1.50 24.80 -4.63
N ASN A 46 -0.30 24.52 -5.14
CA ASN A 46 -0.13 23.91 -6.45
C ASN A 46 -0.11 22.38 -6.30
N SER A 47 -0.84 21.66 -7.17
CA SER A 47 -0.91 20.19 -7.19
C SER A 47 0.44 19.46 -7.35
N ARG A 48 1.50 20.18 -7.68
CA ARG A 48 2.86 19.66 -7.83
C ARG A 48 3.64 19.54 -6.52
N TYR A 49 3.23 20.27 -5.50
CA TYR A 49 3.91 20.28 -4.20
C TYR A 49 3.80 18.91 -3.47
N PRO A 50 2.63 18.26 -3.41
CA PRO A 50 2.51 16.92 -2.86
C PRO A 50 3.40 15.89 -3.56
N ALA A 51 3.55 15.99 -4.89
CA ALA A 51 4.39 15.05 -5.64
C ALA A 51 5.88 15.22 -5.30
N LEU A 52 6.36 16.45 -5.10
CA LEU A 52 7.73 16.71 -4.65
C LEU A 52 7.98 16.12 -3.26
N PHE A 53 7.03 16.29 -2.33
CA PHE A 53 7.13 15.71 -1.00
C PHE A 53 7.11 14.18 -1.02
N ASP A 54 6.25 13.57 -1.84
CA ASP A 54 6.23 12.11 -2.01
C ASP A 54 7.56 11.57 -2.55
N ILE A 55 8.21 12.28 -3.46
CA ILE A 55 9.53 11.92 -4.00
C ILE A 55 10.58 12.01 -2.89
N ILE A 56 10.65 13.14 -2.19
CA ILE A 56 11.60 13.35 -1.09
C ILE A 56 11.43 12.28 -0.01
N CYS A 57 10.19 11.92 0.35
CA CYS A 57 9.89 10.87 1.33
C CYS A 57 10.33 9.48 0.86
N ARG A 58 10.25 9.18 -0.44
CA ARG A 58 10.65 7.86 -0.99
C ARG A 58 12.14 7.68 -1.12
N VAL A 59 12.87 8.75 -1.40
CA VAL A 59 14.34 8.73 -1.56
C VAL A 59 15.06 8.66 -0.21
N GLY A 60 14.36 8.94 0.87
CA GLY A 60 14.93 9.05 2.21
C GLY A 60 15.63 10.38 2.39
N ILE A 61 15.13 11.20 3.30
CA ILE A 61 15.74 12.48 3.62
C ILE A 61 16.84 12.23 4.65
N ASN A 62 18.03 12.58 4.29
CA ASN A 62 19.12 12.69 5.26
C ASN A 62 19.23 14.12 5.81
N ASP A 63 19.89 14.26 6.95
CA ASP A 63 20.11 15.55 7.61
C ASP A 63 20.76 16.61 6.71
N LYS A 64 21.51 16.20 5.69
CA LYS A 64 22.15 17.12 4.74
C LYS A 64 21.13 17.81 3.85
N ILE A 65 20.12 17.06 3.36
CA ILE A 65 19.03 17.60 2.55
C ILE A 65 18.20 18.56 3.40
N LEU A 66 17.84 18.16 4.62
CA LEU A 66 17.09 19.02 5.54
C LEU A 66 17.83 20.32 5.84
N LYS A 67 19.14 20.24 6.18
CA LYS A 67 19.95 21.42 6.43
C LYS A 67 20.08 22.34 5.22
N HIS A 68 20.21 21.77 4.04
CA HIS A 68 20.26 22.54 2.80
C HIS A 68 18.92 23.24 2.51
N LEU A 69 17.82 22.54 2.66
CA LEU A 69 16.46 23.11 2.53
C LEU A 69 16.23 24.24 3.53
N ASP A 70 16.63 24.06 4.79
CA ASP A 70 16.48 25.08 5.84
C ASP A 70 17.34 26.32 5.60
N SER A 71 18.50 26.18 4.95
CA SER A 71 19.38 27.34 4.62
C SER A 71 18.78 28.22 3.53
N HIS A 72 17.87 27.73 2.71
CA HIS A 72 17.30 28.44 1.57
C HIS A 72 15.81 28.84 1.75
N THR A 73 15.19 28.43 2.87
CA THR A 73 13.78 28.73 3.15
C THR A 73 13.63 29.57 4.43
N ALA A 74 12.64 30.42 4.47
CA ALA A 74 12.33 31.21 5.66
C ALA A 74 11.89 30.28 6.81
N ALA A 75 12.65 30.30 7.91
CA ALA A 75 12.28 29.74 9.22
C ALA A 75 11.91 28.25 9.24
N GLY A 76 12.62 27.38 8.54
CA GLY A 76 12.37 25.93 8.60
C GLY A 76 11.02 25.49 8.06
N PHE A 77 10.32 26.36 7.33
CA PHE A 77 8.96 26.10 6.81
C PHE A 77 8.90 24.81 5.98
N LEU A 78 9.90 24.57 5.13
CA LEU A 78 9.92 23.41 4.26
C LEU A 78 10.15 22.12 5.05
N THR A 79 11.09 22.15 6.00
CA THR A 79 11.36 21.02 6.91
C THR A 79 10.14 20.67 7.73
N GLN A 80 9.43 21.66 8.26
CA GLN A 80 8.21 21.43 9.05
C GLN A 80 7.07 20.81 8.20
N ASN A 81 6.86 21.35 6.98
CA ASN A 81 5.89 20.76 6.05
C ASN A 81 6.24 19.32 5.71
N LEU A 82 7.51 19.04 5.47
CA LEU A 82 7.98 17.72 5.13
C LEU A 82 7.77 16.74 6.29
N LYS A 83 8.14 17.11 7.50
CA LYS A 83 7.90 16.30 8.70
C LYS A 83 6.41 16.04 8.92
N ALA A 84 5.56 17.06 8.81
CA ALA A 84 4.12 16.90 8.91
C ALA A 84 3.55 15.97 7.83
N HIS A 85 4.08 16.08 6.60
CA HIS A 85 3.70 15.18 5.51
C HIS A 85 4.12 13.73 5.78
N MET A 86 5.35 13.49 6.24
CA MET A 86 5.82 12.14 6.60
C MET A 86 4.97 11.51 7.69
N ILE A 87 4.61 12.28 8.72
CA ILE A 87 3.67 11.84 9.75
C ILE A 87 2.30 11.52 9.14
N GLY A 88 1.80 12.39 8.25
CA GLY A 88 0.52 12.20 7.55
C GLY A 88 0.49 10.98 6.62
N VAL A 89 1.62 10.62 6.01
CA VAL A 89 1.71 9.42 5.16
C VAL A 89 1.43 8.14 5.94
N SER A 90 1.93 8.01 7.17
CA SER A 90 1.66 6.84 8.01
C SER A 90 0.15 6.64 8.28
N MET A 91 -0.58 7.75 8.43
CA MET A 91 -2.04 7.69 8.66
C MET A 91 -2.84 7.29 7.41
N ARG A 92 -2.34 7.60 6.20
CA ARG A 92 -2.94 7.11 4.95
C ARG A 92 -2.91 5.58 4.85
N ASP A 93 -1.94 4.96 5.49
CA ASP A 93 -1.83 3.51 5.58
C ASP A 93 -2.52 2.94 6.83
N LEU A 94 -3.46 3.71 7.39
CA LEU A 94 -4.27 3.35 8.57
C LEU A 94 -3.43 3.06 9.82
N ASN A 95 -2.25 3.70 9.95
CA ASN A 95 -1.44 3.65 11.16
C ASN A 95 -1.68 4.91 11.99
N PRO A 96 -2.26 4.81 13.20
CA PRO A 96 -2.37 5.93 14.10
C PRO A 96 -1.00 6.46 14.52
N LEU A 97 -0.97 7.70 14.97
CA LEU A 97 0.25 8.30 15.50
C LEU A 97 0.78 7.51 16.71
N ASN A 98 2.06 7.18 16.66
CA ASN A 98 2.78 6.68 17.82
C ASN A 98 3.22 7.83 18.75
N ASP A 99 3.78 7.51 19.91
CA ASP A 99 4.12 8.51 20.90
C ASP A 99 5.29 9.40 20.49
N GLU A 100 6.23 8.88 19.69
CA GLU A 100 7.33 9.65 19.10
C GLU A 100 6.80 10.70 18.12
N GLN A 101 5.91 10.31 17.20
CA GLN A 101 5.26 11.22 16.26
C GLN A 101 4.41 12.28 16.94
N LYS A 102 3.71 11.94 18.04
CA LYS A 102 2.96 12.92 18.86
C LYS A 102 3.90 13.91 19.52
N ALA A 103 5.02 13.44 20.07
CA ALA A 103 6.05 14.31 20.67
C ALA A 103 6.66 15.25 19.62
N GLU A 104 6.95 14.76 18.42
CA GLU A 104 7.44 15.59 17.34
C GLU A 104 6.43 16.66 16.92
N LEU A 105 5.14 16.33 16.84
CA LEU A 105 4.08 17.29 16.51
C LEU A 105 3.99 18.46 17.48
N VAL A 106 4.23 18.23 18.75
CA VAL A 106 4.21 19.31 19.78
C VAL A 106 5.28 20.39 19.49
N THR A 107 6.37 20.03 18.80
CA THR A 107 7.42 20.96 18.41
C THR A 107 7.11 21.75 17.14
N MET A 108 6.04 21.41 16.43
CA MET A 108 5.63 22.05 15.19
C MET A 108 4.71 23.24 15.44
N PRO A 109 4.57 24.16 14.46
CA PRO A 109 3.59 25.23 14.54
C PRO A 109 2.18 24.71 14.77
N PRO A 110 1.34 25.44 15.54
CA PRO A 110 0.00 24.99 15.93
C PRO A 110 -0.88 24.51 14.76
N ALA A 111 -0.82 25.18 13.60
CA ALA A 111 -1.60 24.81 12.43
C ALA A 111 -1.32 23.39 11.92
N TYR A 112 -0.08 22.92 11.96
CA TYR A 112 0.26 21.54 11.59
C TYR A 112 -0.24 20.54 12.64
N ASN A 113 -0.02 20.89 13.92
CA ASN A 113 -0.43 20.07 15.04
C ASN A 113 -1.95 19.83 15.02
N GLU A 114 -2.75 20.89 14.88
CA GLU A 114 -4.22 20.79 14.82
C GLU A 114 -4.69 19.90 13.68
N VAL A 115 -4.18 20.09 12.47
CA VAL A 115 -4.58 19.29 11.29
C VAL A 115 -4.22 17.82 11.46
N VAL A 116 -2.97 17.53 11.85
CA VAL A 116 -2.49 16.15 11.98
C VAL A 116 -3.20 15.43 13.14
N LEU A 117 -3.46 16.09 14.25
CA LEU A 117 -4.22 15.51 15.35
C LEU A 117 -5.70 15.28 15.00
N ALA A 118 -6.31 16.17 14.22
CA ALA A 118 -7.67 15.96 13.72
C ALA A 118 -7.73 14.72 12.80
N MET A 119 -6.79 14.59 11.86
CA MET A 119 -6.66 13.41 11.00
C MET A 119 -6.47 12.12 11.81
N ASN A 120 -5.64 12.16 12.84
CA ASN A 120 -5.43 11.00 13.73
C ASN A 120 -6.70 10.65 14.52
N SER A 121 -7.42 11.65 15.00
CA SER A 121 -8.70 11.44 15.70
C SER A 121 -9.72 10.74 14.80
N ASP A 122 -9.84 11.18 13.55
CA ASP A 122 -10.76 10.58 12.60
C ASP A 122 -10.33 9.17 12.19
N LEU A 123 -9.03 8.92 12.05
CA LEU A 123 -8.48 7.57 11.84
C LEU A 123 -8.82 6.65 13.02
N LEU A 124 -8.64 7.09 14.26
CA LEU A 124 -8.98 6.29 15.43
C LEU A 124 -10.48 5.95 15.48
N LYS A 125 -11.36 6.91 15.16
CA LYS A 125 -12.80 6.64 15.03
C LYS A 125 -13.08 5.59 13.96
N GLN A 126 -12.42 5.70 12.80
CA GLN A 126 -12.57 4.73 11.72
C GLN A 126 -12.10 3.33 12.13
N ILE A 127 -11.00 3.22 12.85
CA ILE A 127 -10.51 1.94 13.39
C ILE A 127 -11.53 1.33 14.36
N GLU A 128 -12.14 2.14 15.24
CA GLU A 128 -13.18 1.63 16.16
C GLU A 128 -14.45 1.18 15.42
N ILE A 129 -14.83 1.87 14.34
CA ILE A 129 -15.91 1.43 13.45
C ILE A 129 -15.53 0.10 12.78
N ASN A 130 -14.30 -0.01 12.28
CA ASN A 130 -13.81 -1.20 11.60
C ASN A 130 -13.76 -2.44 12.49
N LYS A 131 -13.47 -2.28 13.78
CA LYS A 131 -13.51 -3.39 14.76
C LYS A 131 -14.90 -4.05 14.89
N LYS A 132 -15.97 -3.35 14.53
CA LYS A 132 -17.34 -3.85 14.59
C LYS A 132 -17.82 -4.47 13.28
N LYS A 133 -17.04 -4.34 12.21
CA LYS A 133 -17.37 -4.93 10.91
C LYS A 133 -17.24 -6.44 10.94
N THR A 134 -18.06 -7.08 10.14
CA THR A 134 -18.08 -8.52 9.93
C THR A 134 -17.89 -8.83 8.44
N GLY A 135 -17.89 -10.11 8.07
CA GLY A 135 -17.74 -10.53 6.67
C GLY A 135 -16.30 -10.77 6.27
N PHE A 136 -15.37 -10.75 7.22
CA PHE A 136 -13.97 -11.15 7.00
C PHE A 136 -13.50 -12.10 8.11
N THR A 137 -12.58 -12.99 7.77
CA THR A 137 -11.95 -13.94 8.70
C THR A 137 -10.44 -13.81 8.60
N ILE A 138 -9.76 -13.78 9.74
CA ILE A 138 -8.30 -13.89 9.80
C ILE A 138 -7.96 -15.35 10.05
N ASN A 139 -7.25 -15.94 9.11
CA ASN A 139 -6.84 -17.33 9.17
C ASN A 139 -5.34 -17.45 9.43
N ASP A 140 -4.96 -18.51 10.12
CA ASP A 140 -3.59 -18.95 10.25
C ASP A 140 -3.27 -19.97 9.14
N ALA A 141 -2.12 -19.80 8.48
CA ALA A 141 -1.62 -20.76 7.51
C ALA A 141 -1.16 -22.07 8.18
N GLY A 142 -0.92 -22.04 9.49
CA GLY A 142 -0.42 -23.18 10.28
C GLY A 142 1.08 -23.39 10.12
N GLU A 143 1.62 -24.30 10.95
CA GLU A 143 3.01 -24.75 10.86
C GLU A 143 3.11 -25.87 9.81
N VAL A 144 3.15 -25.47 8.54
CA VAL A 144 3.29 -26.39 7.39
C VAL A 144 4.58 -26.09 6.64
N SER A 145 5.09 -27.09 5.91
CA SER A 145 6.22 -26.84 5.01
C SER A 145 5.86 -25.78 3.97
N ASN A 146 6.87 -25.08 3.44
CA ASN A 146 6.61 -24.11 2.37
C ASN A 146 5.97 -24.78 1.13
N GLU A 147 6.31 -26.04 0.86
CA GLU A 147 5.80 -26.82 -0.26
C GLU A 147 4.30 -27.11 -0.14
N ASP A 148 3.84 -27.34 1.08
CA ASP A 148 2.44 -27.65 1.39
C ASP A 148 1.61 -26.41 1.69
N LEU A 149 2.23 -25.23 1.77
CA LEU A 149 1.57 -24.00 2.22
C LEU A 149 0.34 -23.64 1.38
N PHE A 150 0.49 -23.50 0.07
CA PHE A 150 -0.65 -23.16 -0.79
C PHE A 150 -1.68 -24.28 -0.86
N PRO A 151 -1.30 -25.55 -1.05
CA PRO A 151 -2.23 -26.67 -0.93
C PRO A 151 -2.98 -26.70 0.42
N SER A 152 -2.30 -26.45 1.53
CA SER A 152 -2.92 -26.39 2.86
C SER A 152 -3.95 -25.25 2.98
N ILE A 153 -3.61 -24.08 2.47
CA ILE A 153 -4.52 -22.93 2.48
C ILE A 153 -5.80 -23.24 1.70
N ILE A 154 -5.68 -23.67 0.44
CA ILE A 154 -6.86 -23.94 -0.42
C ILE A 154 -7.66 -25.15 0.03
N SER A 155 -7.03 -26.16 0.65
CA SER A 155 -7.73 -27.36 1.14
C SER A 155 -8.74 -27.06 2.25
N LYS A 156 -8.57 -25.97 2.99
CA LYS A 156 -9.53 -25.50 4.01
C LYS A 156 -10.89 -25.14 3.41
N PHE A 157 -10.91 -24.86 2.11
CA PHE A 157 -12.08 -24.41 1.36
C PHE A 157 -12.46 -25.38 0.23
N ARG A 158 -12.09 -26.65 0.37
CA ARG A 158 -12.36 -27.66 -0.63
C ARG A 158 -13.88 -27.82 -0.84
N GLY A 159 -14.30 -28.01 -2.07
CA GLY A 159 -15.71 -28.07 -2.45
C GLY A 159 -16.29 -26.72 -2.84
N HIS A 160 -15.54 -25.63 -2.68
CA HIS A 160 -15.92 -24.27 -3.08
C HIS A 160 -15.05 -23.76 -4.24
N THR A 161 -15.62 -22.91 -5.08
CA THR A 161 -14.82 -22.14 -6.05
C THR A 161 -14.15 -20.97 -5.34
N LEU A 162 -12.84 -20.78 -5.57
CA LEU A 162 -12.09 -19.71 -4.90
C LEU A 162 -11.65 -18.63 -5.90
N LEU A 163 -11.78 -17.36 -5.50
CA LEU A 163 -11.01 -16.27 -6.07
C LEU A 163 -9.87 -15.94 -5.10
N VAL A 164 -8.65 -16.29 -5.48
CA VAL A 164 -7.45 -16.02 -4.67
C VAL A 164 -6.79 -14.74 -5.17
N ASP A 165 -6.65 -13.75 -4.29
CA ASP A 165 -5.98 -12.46 -4.54
C ASP A 165 -4.67 -12.39 -3.74
N PHE A 166 -3.55 -12.41 -4.43
CA PHE A 166 -2.25 -12.10 -3.87
C PHE A 166 -2.05 -10.58 -3.91
N TRP A 167 -2.02 -9.96 -2.75
CA TRP A 167 -2.05 -8.51 -2.62
C TRP A 167 -1.10 -7.97 -1.54
N ALA A 168 -1.02 -6.65 -1.39
CA ALA A 168 -0.33 -6.01 -0.29
C ALA A 168 -1.01 -4.69 0.11
N THR A 169 -0.86 -4.28 1.36
CA THR A 169 -1.46 -3.04 1.88
C THR A 169 -0.95 -1.78 1.17
N TRP A 170 0.31 -1.76 0.77
CA TRP A 170 0.95 -0.68 0.02
C TRP A 170 0.63 -0.67 -1.49
N CYS A 171 -0.02 -1.73 -2.00
CA CYS A 171 -0.34 -1.90 -3.41
C CYS A 171 -1.57 -1.05 -3.79
N GLY A 172 -1.37 0.11 -4.36
CA GLY A 172 -2.44 1.00 -4.83
C GLY A 172 -3.39 0.34 -5.84
N PRO A 173 -2.89 -0.33 -6.91
CA PRO A 173 -3.73 -1.10 -7.85
C PRO A 173 -4.58 -2.18 -7.17
N CYS A 174 -4.05 -2.91 -6.17
CA CYS A 174 -4.80 -3.92 -5.41
C CYS A 174 -5.98 -3.28 -4.67
N ARG A 175 -5.72 -2.18 -3.95
CA ARG A 175 -6.74 -1.44 -3.19
C ARG A 175 -7.84 -0.88 -4.12
N SER A 176 -7.47 -0.42 -5.31
CA SER A 176 -8.42 0.03 -6.33
C SER A 176 -9.26 -1.13 -6.87
N ALA A 177 -8.64 -2.27 -7.17
CA ALA A 177 -9.32 -3.48 -7.65
C ALA A 177 -10.32 -3.99 -6.61
N ASN A 178 -9.93 -4.06 -5.33
CA ASN A 178 -10.81 -4.51 -4.24
C ASN A 178 -12.09 -3.68 -4.13
N LYS A 179 -12.03 -2.36 -4.39
CA LYS A 179 -13.22 -1.52 -4.46
C LYS A 179 -14.08 -1.83 -5.69
N LYS A 180 -13.44 -2.06 -6.85
CA LYS A 180 -14.14 -2.31 -8.11
C LYS A 180 -14.89 -3.65 -8.14
N ILE A 181 -14.42 -4.66 -7.42
CA ILE A 181 -15.05 -5.99 -7.39
C ILE A 181 -16.23 -6.07 -6.41
N LEU A 182 -16.47 -5.07 -5.55
CA LEU A 182 -17.57 -5.10 -4.58
C LEU A 182 -18.94 -5.34 -5.22
N PRO A 183 -19.33 -4.66 -6.33
CA PRO A 183 -20.60 -4.94 -6.98
C PRO A 183 -20.71 -6.38 -7.50
N MET A 184 -19.62 -6.95 -8.04
CA MET A 184 -19.57 -8.34 -8.48
C MET A 184 -19.74 -9.32 -7.30
N LYS A 185 -19.12 -9.04 -6.16
CA LYS A 185 -19.28 -9.85 -4.95
C LYS A 185 -20.74 -9.86 -4.48
N GLU A 186 -21.40 -8.71 -4.51
CA GLU A 186 -22.82 -8.63 -4.15
C GLU A 186 -23.71 -9.38 -5.16
N GLU A 187 -23.42 -9.25 -6.46
CA GLU A 187 -24.12 -9.98 -7.51
C GLU A 187 -23.96 -11.50 -7.39
N LEU A 188 -22.79 -11.94 -6.99
CA LEU A 188 -22.44 -13.36 -6.87
C LEU A 188 -22.58 -13.92 -5.44
N LYS A 189 -23.20 -13.19 -4.52
CA LYS A 189 -23.30 -13.59 -3.11
C LYS A 189 -24.01 -14.92 -2.86
N ASP A 190 -24.94 -15.29 -3.73
CA ASP A 190 -25.68 -16.55 -3.65
C ASP A 190 -24.98 -17.71 -4.40
N LYS A 191 -23.78 -17.45 -4.96
CA LYS A 191 -22.94 -18.46 -5.59
C LYS A 191 -21.95 -19.02 -4.60
N ASP A 192 -21.58 -20.27 -4.83
CA ASP A 192 -20.60 -20.98 -4.00
C ASP A 192 -19.16 -20.53 -4.30
N ILE A 193 -18.86 -19.29 -3.94
CA ILE A 193 -17.55 -18.65 -4.16
C ILE A 193 -16.99 -18.12 -2.85
N ILE A 194 -15.75 -18.49 -2.55
CA ILE A 194 -14.97 -17.92 -1.45
C ILE A 194 -13.92 -16.96 -2.01
N TYR A 195 -13.84 -15.78 -1.42
CA TYR A 195 -12.84 -14.77 -1.73
C TYR A 195 -11.68 -14.89 -0.75
N LEU A 196 -10.54 -15.32 -1.24
CA LEU A 196 -9.34 -15.61 -0.46
C LEU A 196 -8.25 -14.58 -0.73
N TYR A 197 -7.72 -13.96 0.30
CA TYR A 197 -6.71 -12.91 0.23
C TYR A 197 -5.43 -13.35 0.91
N ILE A 198 -4.32 -13.37 0.17
CA ILE A 198 -3.02 -13.76 0.69
C ILE A 198 -2.06 -12.57 0.59
N THR A 199 -1.41 -12.22 1.69
CA THR A 199 -0.38 -11.18 1.75
C THR A 199 0.82 -11.64 2.55
N GLY A 200 1.97 -11.01 2.33
CA GLY A 200 3.20 -11.25 3.10
C GLY A 200 3.46 -10.19 4.16
N GLU A 201 4.57 -10.32 4.86
CA GLU A 201 4.98 -9.41 5.95
C GLU A 201 5.35 -8.00 5.49
N THR A 202 5.54 -7.77 4.19
CA THR A 202 5.65 -6.41 3.62
C THR A 202 4.38 -5.59 3.83
N SER A 203 3.27 -6.24 4.16
CA SER A 203 2.05 -5.63 4.70
C SER A 203 2.16 -5.60 6.24
N PRO A 204 2.47 -4.45 6.87
CA PRO A 204 2.61 -4.37 8.33
C PRO A 204 1.34 -4.84 9.04
N LEU A 205 1.49 -5.60 10.12
CA LEU A 205 0.37 -6.27 10.78
C LEU A 205 -0.75 -5.30 11.19
N GLY A 206 -0.40 -4.14 11.75
CA GLY A 206 -1.35 -3.12 12.16
C GLY A 206 -2.14 -2.55 10.98
N THR A 207 -1.44 -2.14 9.92
CA THR A 207 -2.04 -1.65 8.68
C THR A 207 -2.97 -2.69 8.05
N TRP A 208 -2.50 -3.94 7.96
CA TRP A 208 -3.28 -5.04 7.41
C TRP A 208 -4.57 -5.28 8.21
N LYS A 209 -4.47 -5.39 9.54
CA LYS A 209 -5.65 -5.56 10.42
C LYS A 209 -6.65 -4.42 10.33
N ASN A 210 -6.19 -3.20 10.06
CA ASN A 210 -7.06 -2.04 9.91
C ASN A 210 -7.70 -1.94 8.50
N MET A 211 -7.11 -2.59 7.48
CA MET A 211 -7.64 -2.57 6.10
C MET A 211 -8.63 -3.70 5.80
N ILE A 212 -8.38 -4.91 6.30
CA ILE A 212 -9.19 -6.10 5.94
C ILE A 212 -10.67 -6.01 6.33
N PRO A 213 -11.10 -5.25 7.36
CA PRO A 213 -12.52 -5.08 7.63
C PRO A 213 -13.35 -4.51 6.47
N ASP A 214 -12.70 -3.82 5.53
CA ASP A 214 -13.32 -3.31 4.30
C ASP A 214 -13.18 -4.28 3.11
N ILE A 215 -12.55 -5.44 3.33
CA ILE A 215 -12.29 -6.44 2.30
C ILE A 215 -12.88 -7.78 2.76
N HIS A 216 -14.16 -7.99 2.46
CA HIS A 216 -14.87 -9.20 2.89
C HIS A 216 -14.23 -10.46 2.27
N GLY A 217 -14.03 -11.49 3.08
CA GLY A 217 -13.46 -12.78 2.66
C GLY A 217 -12.49 -13.37 3.68
N GLU A 218 -11.72 -14.34 3.25
CA GLU A 218 -10.78 -15.11 4.05
C GLU A 218 -9.37 -14.57 3.88
N HIS A 219 -8.71 -14.19 4.96
CA HIS A 219 -7.42 -13.49 4.92
C HIS A 219 -6.30 -14.31 5.55
N PHE A 220 -5.20 -14.42 4.82
CA PHE A 220 -3.95 -15.01 5.29
C PHE A 220 -2.81 -13.99 5.19
N ARG A 221 -2.02 -13.88 6.26
CA ARG A 221 -0.79 -13.11 6.26
C ARG A 221 0.36 -14.07 6.57
N VAL A 222 1.13 -14.38 5.52
CA VAL A 222 2.22 -15.36 5.57
C VAL A 222 3.56 -14.70 5.90
N THR A 223 4.54 -15.47 6.36
CA THR A 223 5.89 -14.98 6.65
C THR A 223 6.62 -14.54 5.38
N LYS A 224 7.74 -13.84 5.55
CA LYS A 224 8.59 -13.41 4.42
C LYS A 224 9.09 -14.60 3.61
N GLU A 225 9.51 -15.67 4.28
CA GLU A 225 10.01 -16.90 3.67
C GLU A 225 8.89 -17.60 2.88
N GLN A 226 7.73 -17.76 3.50
CA GLN A 226 6.53 -18.33 2.87
C GLN A 226 6.09 -17.51 1.64
N TRP A 227 6.08 -16.18 1.76
CA TRP A 227 5.75 -15.30 0.65
C TRP A 227 6.72 -15.44 -0.52
N SER A 228 8.04 -15.49 -0.24
CA SER A 228 9.07 -15.68 -1.27
C SER A 228 8.91 -17.03 -1.97
N TYR A 229 8.65 -18.10 -1.21
CA TYR A 229 8.41 -19.42 -1.76
C TYR A 229 7.17 -19.47 -2.65
N LEU A 230 6.04 -18.90 -2.20
CA LEU A 230 4.83 -18.79 -3.01
C LEU A 230 5.07 -17.99 -4.30
N GLY A 231 5.83 -16.91 -4.20
CA GLY A 231 6.21 -16.09 -5.35
C GLY A 231 6.94 -16.87 -6.42
N GLU A 232 7.93 -17.67 -6.02
CA GLU A 232 8.71 -18.50 -6.91
C GLU A 232 7.88 -19.68 -7.44
N LYS A 233 7.32 -20.49 -6.54
CA LYS A 233 6.59 -21.72 -6.88
C LYS A 233 5.39 -21.48 -7.77
N LEU A 234 4.61 -20.44 -7.45
CA LEU A 234 3.43 -20.06 -8.19
C LEU A 234 3.71 -19.01 -9.28
N ASN A 235 5.00 -18.66 -9.52
CA ASN A 235 5.41 -17.66 -10.50
C ASN A 235 4.62 -16.34 -10.36
N ILE A 236 4.52 -15.81 -9.13
CA ILE A 236 3.86 -14.54 -8.83
C ILE A 236 4.89 -13.41 -8.99
N ARG A 237 4.83 -12.70 -10.12
CA ARG A 237 5.82 -11.66 -10.47
C ARG A 237 5.50 -10.28 -9.91
N GLY A 238 4.34 -10.13 -9.27
CA GLY A 238 3.89 -8.86 -8.71
C GLY A 238 2.48 -8.95 -8.16
N VAL A 239 2.02 -7.88 -7.54
CA VAL A 239 0.67 -7.77 -6.98
C VAL A 239 -0.09 -6.61 -7.66
N PRO A 240 -1.41 -6.75 -7.88
CA PRO A 240 -2.22 -7.93 -7.60
C PRO A 240 -1.94 -9.10 -8.55
N THR A 241 -2.05 -10.33 -8.07
CA THR A 241 -2.13 -11.53 -8.90
C THR A 241 -3.33 -12.35 -8.46
N TYR A 242 -4.16 -12.76 -9.41
CA TYR A 242 -5.40 -13.48 -9.18
C TYR A 242 -5.31 -14.91 -9.67
N PHE A 243 -5.82 -15.85 -8.86
CA PHE A 243 -6.10 -17.21 -9.30
C PHE A 243 -7.59 -17.48 -9.13
N VAL A 244 -8.15 -18.29 -10.04
CA VAL A 244 -9.43 -18.96 -9.82
C VAL A 244 -9.12 -20.43 -9.60
N VAL A 245 -9.66 -21.00 -8.52
CA VAL A 245 -9.49 -22.40 -8.13
C VAL A 245 -10.86 -23.05 -8.14
N ASP A 246 -10.99 -24.21 -8.77
CA ASP A 246 -12.23 -24.97 -8.81
C ASP A 246 -12.48 -25.75 -7.50
N LYS A 247 -13.60 -26.44 -7.43
CA LYS A 247 -14.03 -27.20 -6.24
C LYS A 247 -13.10 -28.36 -5.88
N GLU A 248 -12.38 -28.90 -6.86
CA GLU A 248 -11.40 -29.94 -6.70
C GLU A 248 -10.04 -29.42 -6.22
N GLY A 249 -9.84 -28.09 -6.24
CA GLY A 249 -8.61 -27.43 -5.84
C GLY A 249 -7.64 -27.19 -7.00
N ASN A 250 -8.07 -27.29 -8.25
CA ASN A 250 -7.21 -27.01 -9.40
C ASN A 250 -7.26 -25.53 -9.76
N ILE A 251 -6.09 -24.94 -10.06
CA ILE A 251 -6.00 -23.58 -10.56
C ILE A 251 -6.47 -23.58 -12.02
N THR A 252 -7.63 -23.00 -12.29
CA THR A 252 -8.25 -22.93 -13.64
C THR A 252 -7.92 -21.64 -14.37
N TYR A 253 -7.54 -20.59 -13.64
CA TYR A 253 -7.17 -19.30 -14.21
C TYR A 253 -6.09 -18.64 -13.35
N LYS A 254 -5.21 -17.89 -14.00
CA LYS A 254 -4.17 -17.09 -13.37
C LYS A 254 -3.94 -15.80 -14.16
N GLN A 255 -3.87 -14.66 -13.46
CA GLN A 255 -3.63 -13.35 -14.06
C GLN A 255 -2.84 -12.44 -13.11
N THR A 256 -1.74 -11.88 -13.59
CA THR A 256 -1.05 -10.77 -12.93
C THR A 256 -1.62 -9.44 -13.43
N GLY A 257 -1.89 -8.52 -12.50
CA GLY A 257 -2.66 -7.31 -12.75
C GLY A 257 -4.17 -7.57 -12.69
N PHE A 258 -4.95 -6.51 -12.51
CA PHE A 258 -6.41 -6.59 -12.47
C PHE A 258 -6.99 -6.75 -13.87
N PRO A 259 -7.66 -7.87 -14.20
CA PRO A 259 -8.16 -8.15 -15.54
C PRO A 259 -9.43 -7.38 -15.91
N GLY A 260 -10.03 -6.67 -14.94
CA GLY A 260 -11.37 -6.11 -15.04
C GLY A 260 -12.42 -7.03 -14.41
N VAL A 261 -13.56 -6.42 -14.05
CA VAL A 261 -14.65 -7.12 -13.34
C VAL A 261 -15.27 -8.22 -14.20
N ASP A 262 -15.56 -7.90 -15.46
CA ASP A 262 -16.26 -8.82 -16.38
C ASP A 262 -15.43 -10.07 -16.67
N ALA A 263 -14.12 -9.89 -16.94
CA ALA A 263 -13.21 -11.00 -17.18
C ALA A 263 -13.07 -11.89 -15.94
N MET A 264 -12.98 -11.28 -14.75
CA MET A 264 -12.90 -12.01 -13.48
C MET A 264 -14.18 -12.81 -13.22
N LYS A 265 -15.36 -12.19 -13.43
CA LYS A 265 -16.67 -12.83 -13.30
C LYS A 265 -16.81 -14.01 -14.26
N GLU A 266 -16.40 -13.85 -15.52
CA GLU A 266 -16.44 -14.92 -16.52
C GLU A 266 -15.65 -16.15 -16.07
N GLN A 267 -14.43 -15.94 -15.53
CA GLN A 267 -13.59 -17.05 -15.06
C GLN A 267 -14.18 -17.76 -13.82
N LEU A 268 -14.77 -16.98 -12.91
CA LEU A 268 -15.48 -17.54 -11.74
C LEU A 268 -16.68 -18.40 -12.17
N MET A 269 -17.49 -17.90 -13.10
CA MET A 269 -18.64 -18.64 -13.60
C MET A 269 -18.24 -19.95 -14.30
N LYS A 270 -17.17 -19.93 -15.10
CA LYS A 270 -16.62 -21.16 -15.70
C LYS A 270 -16.11 -22.18 -14.67
N ALA A 271 -15.57 -21.72 -13.56
CA ALA A 271 -15.07 -22.62 -12.50
C ALA A 271 -16.21 -23.22 -11.66
N LEU A 272 -17.34 -22.50 -11.52
CA LEU A 272 -18.53 -22.99 -10.83
C LEU A 272 -19.23 -24.16 -11.56
N GLU A 273 -19.08 -24.23 -12.89
CA GLU A 273 -19.70 -25.27 -13.75
C GLU A 273 -18.92 -26.58 -13.72
N LYS A 274 -17.71 -26.58 -13.18
CA LYS A 274 -16.87 -27.76 -12.98
C LYS A 274 -17.15 -28.39 -11.64
#